data_fc41e0fd063b927e4156575e45868bdf
#
_entry.id   fc41e0fd063b927e4156575e45868bdf
#
_cell.length_a   1.000
_cell.length_b   1.000
_cell.length_c   1.000
_cell.angle_alpha   90.00
_cell.angle_beta   90.00
_cell.angle_gamma   90.00
#
_symmetry.space_group_name_H-M   'P 1'
#
loop_
_entity.id
_entity.type
_entity.pdbx_description
1 polymer ?
#
loop_
_entity_poly.entity_id
_entity_poly.type
_entity_poly.pdbx_seq_one_letter_code
_entity_poly.pdbx_strand_id
1 'polypeptide(L)'
;MTLRLILLTSITLALSAPVSAEIYRQVDAQGNVTYTDEPSGQSPAEPVDVKPTTTITLPKPAAVREPEQLREKVKKEGAAYSDLRFAAPQDQQAFHSGSGDVSFQVTSAPGLKGSHKYEVTLDGQPVGQTSSGTVNVRNIDRGTHQAGVSIVDSSGVTIKTGDTISFTIHRPSVQN
;
A
#
# COMPACT_ATOMS: atom_id res chain seq x y z
N MET A 1 49.87 -21.71 33.26
CA MET A 1 49.46 -21.86 31.85
C MET A 1 48.40 -20.86 31.41
N THR A 2 47.78 -20.11 32.30
CA THR A 2 46.69 -19.15 32.04
C THR A 2 47.14 -17.74 31.65
N LEU A 3 48.37 -17.30 32.05
CA LEU A 3 48.85 -15.95 31.80
C LEU A 3 49.30 -15.72 30.33
N ARG A 4 49.74 -16.80 29.64
CA ARG A 4 50.14 -16.67 28.21
C ARG A 4 48.96 -16.64 27.22
N LEU A 5 47.78 -17.10 27.61
CA LEU A 5 46.60 -17.08 26.78
C LEU A 5 45.93 -15.70 26.75
N ILE A 6 46.04 -14.93 27.83
CA ILE A 6 45.46 -13.59 27.93
C ILE A 6 46.24 -12.57 27.07
N LEU A 7 47.56 -12.80 26.88
CA LEU A 7 48.37 -11.90 26.05
C LEU A 7 48.12 -12.06 24.54
N LEU A 8 47.67 -13.22 24.07
CA LEU A 8 47.36 -13.45 22.66
C LEU A 8 46.00 -12.89 22.25
N THR A 9 45.04 -12.77 23.19
CA THR A 9 43.70 -12.21 22.89
C THR A 9 43.68 -10.70 22.85
N SER A 10 44.71 -10.02 23.44
CA SER A 10 44.78 -8.57 23.48
C SER A 10 45.37 -7.94 22.21
N ILE A 11 45.99 -8.71 21.33
CA ILE A 11 46.68 -8.21 20.12
C ILE A 11 45.74 -8.15 18.91
N THR A 12 44.60 -8.89 18.93
CA THR A 12 43.66 -8.92 17.80
C THR A 12 42.64 -7.78 17.77
N LEU A 13 42.56 -6.95 18.80
CA LEU A 13 41.55 -5.87 18.88
C LEU A 13 42.08 -4.48 18.43
N ALA A 14 43.33 -4.38 18.00
CA ALA A 14 43.97 -3.09 17.70
C ALA A 14 44.08 -2.72 16.21
N LEU A 15 43.45 -3.50 15.27
CA LEU A 15 43.63 -3.26 13.83
C LEU A 15 42.32 -2.91 13.10
N SER A 16 41.33 -2.32 13.76
CA SER A 16 40.18 -1.69 13.06
C SER A 16 40.50 -0.20 12.81
N ALA A 17 41.36 0.08 11.83
CA ALA A 17 41.48 1.43 11.28
C ALA A 17 40.19 1.74 10.45
N PRO A 18 39.56 2.91 10.60
CA PRO A 18 38.48 3.33 9.75
C PRO A 18 39.01 3.45 8.32
N VAL A 19 38.50 2.61 7.41
CA VAL A 19 38.74 2.78 5.97
C VAL A 19 37.87 3.94 5.52
N SER A 20 38.50 5.08 5.25
CA SER A 20 37.84 6.21 4.58
C SER A 20 37.95 5.96 3.08
N ALA A 21 36.84 5.74 2.40
CA ALA A 21 36.82 5.68 0.95
C ALA A 21 36.77 7.12 0.41
N GLU A 22 37.86 7.57 -0.19
CA GLU A 22 37.92 8.84 -0.90
C GLU A 22 37.58 8.61 -2.38
N ILE A 23 36.73 9.45 -2.94
CA ILE A 23 36.34 9.39 -4.36
C ILE A 23 37.12 10.47 -5.11
N TYR A 24 37.78 10.06 -6.19
CA TYR A 24 38.59 10.94 -7.05
C TYR A 24 37.90 11.17 -8.39
N ARG A 25 37.93 12.42 -8.85
CA ARG A 25 37.51 12.79 -10.20
C ARG A 25 38.73 12.80 -11.11
N GLN A 26 38.68 12.00 -12.16
CA GLN A 26 39.73 11.93 -13.18
C GLN A 26 39.21 12.43 -14.52
N VAL A 27 40.05 13.23 -15.22
CA VAL A 27 39.69 13.72 -16.57
C VAL A 27 40.73 13.17 -17.54
N ASP A 28 40.28 12.47 -18.58
CA ASP A 28 41.16 11.95 -19.62
C ASP A 28 41.59 13.03 -20.61
N ALA A 29 42.53 12.67 -21.52
CA ALA A 29 43.02 13.59 -22.54
C ALA A 29 41.96 14.03 -23.56
N GLN A 30 40.83 13.34 -23.61
CA GLN A 30 39.65 13.61 -24.44
C GLN A 30 38.59 14.44 -23.72
N GLY A 31 38.78 14.75 -22.43
CA GLY A 31 37.87 15.55 -21.64
C GLY A 31 36.75 14.75 -20.95
N ASN A 32 36.78 13.41 -21.01
CA ASN A 32 35.79 12.59 -20.28
C ASN A 32 36.09 12.55 -18.80
N VAL A 33 35.06 12.66 -18.00
CA VAL A 33 35.15 12.64 -16.53
C VAL A 33 34.79 11.27 -16.01
N THR A 34 35.68 10.66 -15.22
CA THR A 34 35.44 9.38 -14.52
C THR A 34 35.65 9.59 -13.02
N TYR A 35 34.79 8.95 -12.22
CA TYR A 35 34.93 8.92 -10.76
C TYR A 35 35.40 7.53 -10.32
N THR A 36 36.44 7.46 -9.50
CA THR A 36 37.05 6.21 -9.03
C THR A 36 37.58 6.36 -7.59
N ASP A 37 37.61 5.26 -6.89
CA ASP A 37 38.25 5.12 -5.58
C ASP A 37 39.76 4.78 -5.68
N GLU A 38 40.19 4.31 -6.87
CA GLU A 38 41.61 4.05 -7.17
C GLU A 38 42.07 4.89 -8.37
N PRO A 39 42.72 6.06 -8.16
CA PRO A 39 43.23 6.86 -9.26
C PRO A 39 44.42 6.15 -9.94
N SER A 40 44.29 5.85 -11.23
CA SER A 40 45.43 5.40 -12.04
C SER A 40 46.39 6.56 -12.30
N GLY A 41 47.64 6.39 -11.96
CA GLY A 41 48.69 7.46 -11.94
C GLY A 41 49.01 8.15 -13.26
N GLN A 42 48.18 8.07 -14.27
CA GLN A 42 48.41 8.65 -15.62
C GLN A 42 47.60 9.93 -15.89
N SER A 43 46.69 10.31 -15.04
CA SER A 43 45.87 11.54 -15.20
C SER A 43 45.76 12.28 -13.85
N PRO A 44 45.72 13.64 -13.86
CA PRO A 44 45.47 14.39 -12.65
C PRO A 44 44.17 13.97 -11.95
N ALA A 45 44.26 13.48 -10.73
CA ALA A 45 43.11 13.08 -9.94
C ALA A 45 42.88 14.13 -8.86
N GLU A 46 41.68 14.68 -8.81
CA GLU A 46 41.28 15.67 -7.80
C GLU A 46 40.31 15.00 -6.80
N PRO A 47 40.58 15.05 -5.47
CA PRO A 47 39.66 14.50 -4.49
C PRO A 47 38.34 15.28 -4.52
N VAL A 48 37.23 14.58 -4.56
CA VAL A 48 35.90 15.17 -4.54
C VAL A 48 35.35 15.13 -3.12
N ASP A 49 35.14 16.30 -2.52
CA ASP A 49 34.41 16.42 -1.27
C ASP A 49 32.91 16.18 -1.50
N VAL A 50 32.50 14.95 -1.27
CA VAL A 50 31.07 14.57 -1.38
C VAL A 50 30.36 15.07 -0.12
N LYS A 51 29.73 16.24 -0.22
CA LYS A 51 28.86 16.72 0.86
C LYS A 51 27.78 15.67 1.14
N PRO A 52 27.63 15.25 2.41
CA PRO A 52 26.59 14.30 2.77
C PRO A 52 25.23 14.84 2.31
N THR A 53 24.54 14.07 1.48
CA THR A 53 23.16 14.35 1.08
C THR A 53 22.34 14.58 2.35
N THR A 54 21.65 15.71 2.41
CA THR A 54 20.75 16.05 3.52
C THR A 54 19.79 14.88 3.73
N THR A 55 20.02 14.08 4.76
CA THR A 55 19.09 13.07 5.21
C THR A 55 17.80 13.78 5.57
N ILE A 56 16.71 13.45 4.86
CA ILE A 56 15.38 13.91 5.23
C ILE A 56 15.14 13.40 6.65
N THR A 57 15.13 14.33 7.60
CA THR A 57 14.77 14.01 8.97
C THR A 57 13.31 13.58 8.96
N LEU A 58 13.07 12.29 9.08
CA LEU A 58 11.72 11.77 9.27
C LEU A 58 11.08 12.53 10.44
N PRO A 59 9.83 13.01 10.28
CA PRO A 59 9.13 13.69 11.37
C PRO A 59 9.10 12.79 12.60
N LYS A 60 9.34 13.40 13.77
CA LYS A 60 9.39 12.70 15.06
C LYS A 60 8.17 11.78 15.23
N PRO A 61 8.33 10.58 15.85
CA PRO A 61 7.26 9.61 16.11
C PRO A 61 6.05 10.14 16.89
N ALA A 62 6.06 11.37 17.36
CA ALA A 62 4.91 12.00 18.04
C ALA A 62 3.67 12.16 17.12
N ALA A 63 3.85 12.17 15.79
CA ALA A 63 2.75 12.18 14.83
C ALA A 63 2.09 10.80 14.62
N VAL A 64 2.65 9.73 15.18
CA VAL A 64 2.15 8.35 15.04
C VAL A 64 1.12 7.97 16.13
N ARG A 65 0.68 8.91 16.96
CA ARG A 65 -0.41 8.66 17.95
C ARG A 65 -1.81 8.66 17.33
N GLU A 66 -1.93 9.07 16.09
CA GLU A 66 -3.19 9.07 15.32
C GLU A 66 -3.78 7.67 15.05
N PRO A 67 -2.99 6.59 14.84
CA PRO A 67 -3.58 5.28 14.53
C PRO A 67 -4.41 4.67 15.64
N GLU A 68 -4.12 4.96 16.91
CA GLU A 68 -4.83 4.34 18.02
C GLU A 68 -6.20 5.00 18.24
N GLN A 69 -6.28 6.32 18.17
CA GLN A 69 -7.54 7.06 18.23
C GLN A 69 -8.46 6.69 17.06
N LEU A 70 -7.89 6.53 15.85
CA LEU A 70 -8.64 6.11 14.68
C LEU A 70 -9.16 4.66 14.84
N ARG A 71 -8.36 3.75 15.36
CA ARG A 71 -8.79 2.36 15.65
C ARG A 71 -9.91 2.30 16.66
N GLU A 72 -9.83 3.09 17.74
CA GLU A 72 -10.90 3.17 18.75
C GLU A 72 -12.17 3.78 18.16
N LYS A 73 -12.04 4.83 17.35
CA LYS A 73 -13.17 5.42 16.61
C LYS A 73 -13.84 4.37 15.72
N VAL A 74 -13.06 3.71 14.85
CA VAL A 74 -13.56 2.67 13.95
C VAL A 74 -14.23 1.53 14.70
N LYS A 75 -13.63 1.06 15.79
CA LYS A 75 -14.19 0.01 16.62
C LYS A 75 -15.53 0.42 17.25
N LYS A 76 -15.60 1.63 17.80
CA LYS A 76 -16.82 2.17 18.43
C LYS A 76 -17.93 2.40 17.41
N GLU A 77 -17.62 3.03 16.29
CA GLU A 77 -18.60 3.32 15.25
C GLU A 77 -19.01 2.05 14.49
N GLY A 78 -18.07 1.14 14.23
CA GLY A 78 -18.34 -0.15 13.59
C GLY A 78 -19.20 -1.08 14.44
N ALA A 79 -19.04 -1.06 15.76
CA ALA A 79 -19.88 -1.81 16.68
C ALA A 79 -21.36 -1.33 16.70
N ALA A 80 -21.61 -0.12 16.20
CA ALA A 80 -22.96 0.40 16.06
C ALA A 80 -23.77 -0.25 14.92
N TYR A 81 -23.10 -1.00 14.02
CA TYR A 81 -23.72 -1.73 12.91
C TYR A 81 -23.64 -3.23 13.21
N SER A 82 -24.78 -3.86 13.41
CA SER A 82 -24.89 -5.30 13.67
C SER A 82 -24.84 -6.12 12.39
N ASP A 83 -25.37 -5.57 11.28
CA ASP A 83 -25.50 -6.24 10.01
C ASP A 83 -25.12 -5.28 8.86
N LEU A 84 -24.49 -5.81 7.83
CA LEU A 84 -24.15 -5.10 6.59
C LEU A 84 -24.03 -6.14 5.47
N ARG A 85 -24.96 -6.13 4.53
CA ARG A 85 -25.06 -7.17 3.51
C ARG A 85 -25.60 -6.64 2.18
N PHE A 86 -25.41 -7.44 1.14
CA PHE A 86 -26.13 -7.24 -0.11
C PHE A 86 -27.58 -7.73 0.02
N ALA A 87 -28.53 -6.89 -0.40
CA ALA A 87 -29.91 -7.31 -0.65
C ALA A 87 -30.05 -7.88 -2.07
N ALA A 88 -29.25 -7.37 -3.01
CA ALA A 88 -29.10 -7.87 -4.38
C ALA A 88 -27.71 -7.46 -4.92
N PRO A 89 -27.09 -8.28 -5.79
CA PRO A 89 -27.48 -9.62 -6.16
C PRO A 89 -27.35 -10.64 -5.01
N GLN A 90 -27.93 -11.81 -5.20
CA GLN A 90 -27.72 -12.95 -4.30
C GLN A 90 -26.33 -13.53 -4.52
N ASP A 91 -25.76 -14.16 -3.50
CA ASP A 91 -24.53 -14.91 -3.68
C ASP A 91 -24.69 -15.99 -4.75
N GLN A 92 -23.67 -16.12 -5.61
CA GLN A 92 -23.63 -17.04 -6.77
C GLN A 92 -24.70 -16.78 -7.85
N GLN A 93 -25.28 -15.59 -7.87
CA GLN A 93 -26.25 -15.22 -8.90
C GLN A 93 -25.58 -15.14 -10.28
N ALA A 94 -26.26 -15.71 -11.28
CA ALA A 94 -25.85 -15.61 -12.68
C ALA A 94 -26.70 -14.56 -13.42
N PHE A 95 -26.02 -13.69 -14.17
CA PHE A 95 -26.63 -12.69 -15.04
C PHE A 95 -26.42 -13.05 -16.49
N HIS A 96 -27.49 -13.09 -17.24
CA HIS A 96 -27.48 -13.29 -18.70
C HIS A 96 -27.73 -11.93 -19.38
N SER A 97 -26.82 -11.00 -19.18
CA SER A 97 -26.91 -9.62 -19.66
C SER A 97 -25.86 -9.32 -20.70
N GLY A 98 -26.28 -8.91 -21.89
CA GLY A 98 -25.37 -8.49 -22.95
C GLY A 98 -24.60 -7.22 -22.61
N SER A 99 -25.13 -6.33 -21.77
CA SER A 99 -24.49 -5.09 -21.36
C SER A 99 -23.48 -5.26 -20.21
N GLY A 100 -23.67 -6.29 -19.36
CA GLY A 100 -22.89 -6.46 -18.15
C GLY A 100 -23.19 -5.42 -17.07
N ASP A 101 -24.39 -4.87 -17.06
CA ASP A 101 -24.83 -3.90 -16.06
C ASP A 101 -25.41 -4.63 -14.85
N VAL A 102 -24.94 -4.29 -13.65
CA VAL A 102 -25.40 -4.86 -12.39
C VAL A 102 -25.75 -3.74 -11.42
N SER A 103 -26.93 -3.87 -10.80
CA SER A 103 -27.38 -2.98 -9.71
C SER A 103 -27.16 -3.68 -8.37
N PHE A 104 -26.24 -3.15 -7.59
CA PHE A 104 -25.99 -3.62 -6.23
C PHE A 104 -26.91 -2.89 -5.26
N GLN A 105 -27.67 -3.64 -4.48
CA GLN A 105 -28.50 -3.12 -3.40
C GLN A 105 -27.92 -3.57 -2.08
N VAL A 106 -27.66 -2.62 -1.22
CA VAL A 106 -26.99 -2.82 0.08
C VAL A 106 -27.91 -2.38 1.21
N THR A 107 -27.91 -3.13 2.29
CA THR A 107 -28.64 -2.82 3.51
C THR A 107 -27.78 -3.01 4.74
N SER A 108 -28.06 -2.24 5.79
CA SER A 108 -27.42 -2.40 7.09
C SER A 108 -28.44 -2.30 8.23
N ALA A 109 -28.09 -2.89 9.36
CA ALA A 109 -28.85 -2.74 10.60
C ALA A 109 -27.92 -2.21 11.71
N PRO A 110 -28.25 -1.06 12.30
CA PRO A 110 -29.23 -0.06 11.87
C PRO A 110 -28.85 0.55 10.52
N GLY A 111 -29.75 1.36 9.93
CA GLY A 111 -29.43 2.13 8.73
C GLY A 111 -28.25 3.08 8.94
N LEU A 112 -27.71 3.65 7.86
CA LEU A 112 -26.55 4.56 7.92
C LEU A 112 -26.73 5.68 8.94
N LYS A 113 -25.67 6.00 9.66
CA LYS A 113 -25.61 7.05 10.67
C LYS A 113 -24.76 8.22 10.15
N GLY A 114 -25.27 9.43 10.40
CA GLY A 114 -24.53 10.66 10.09
C GLY A 114 -24.13 10.76 8.62
N SER A 115 -22.84 11.00 8.38
CA SER A 115 -22.25 11.16 7.04
C SER A 115 -21.67 9.87 6.46
N HIS A 116 -21.96 8.72 7.07
CA HIS A 116 -21.48 7.44 6.56
C HIS A 116 -22.11 7.10 5.21
N LYS A 117 -21.38 6.34 4.39
CA LYS A 117 -21.82 5.85 3.10
C LYS A 117 -21.53 4.36 2.97
N TYR A 118 -22.33 3.70 2.18
CA TYR A 118 -21.97 2.38 1.67
C TYR A 118 -20.93 2.53 0.56
N GLU A 119 -19.93 1.70 0.58
CA GLU A 119 -18.96 1.54 -0.50
C GLU A 119 -19.04 0.11 -1.02
N VAL A 120 -19.14 -0.03 -2.32
CA VAL A 120 -19.12 -1.32 -3.01
C VAL A 120 -17.79 -1.47 -3.72
N THR A 121 -17.17 -2.61 -3.54
CA THR A 121 -15.95 -3.02 -4.25
C THR A 121 -16.28 -4.14 -5.21
N LEU A 122 -15.63 -4.16 -6.36
CA LEU A 122 -15.67 -5.23 -7.36
C LEU A 122 -14.25 -5.72 -7.59
N ASP A 123 -14.01 -7.01 -7.40
CA ASP A 123 -12.69 -7.64 -7.50
C ASP A 123 -11.59 -6.88 -6.70
N GLY A 124 -11.98 -6.39 -5.51
CA GLY A 124 -11.12 -5.63 -4.61
C GLY A 124 -10.96 -4.14 -4.94
N GLN A 125 -11.57 -3.64 -6.03
CA GLN A 125 -11.51 -2.22 -6.40
C GLN A 125 -12.81 -1.51 -6.05
N PRO A 126 -12.79 -0.30 -5.47
CA PRO A 126 -14.00 0.47 -5.18
C PRO A 126 -14.66 0.92 -6.49
N VAL A 127 -15.94 0.59 -6.65
CA VAL A 127 -16.72 0.90 -7.86
C VAL A 127 -17.82 1.93 -7.61
N GLY A 128 -18.12 2.23 -6.37
CA GLY A 128 -19.08 3.29 -6.06
C GLY A 128 -19.37 3.44 -4.58
N GLN A 129 -19.77 4.66 -4.21
CA GLN A 129 -20.25 5.00 -2.88
C GLN A 129 -21.66 5.56 -2.96
N THR A 130 -22.51 5.24 -1.98
CA THR A 130 -23.90 5.69 -1.94
C THR A 130 -24.41 5.82 -0.51
N SER A 131 -25.32 6.74 -0.28
CA SER A 131 -26.11 6.81 0.96
C SER A 131 -27.52 6.20 0.79
N SER A 132 -27.96 5.99 -0.45
CA SER A 132 -29.27 5.43 -0.76
C SER A 132 -29.33 3.90 -0.72
N GLY A 133 -28.17 3.24 -0.65
CA GLY A 133 -28.10 1.78 -0.66
C GLY A 133 -28.09 1.15 -2.05
N THR A 134 -28.01 1.93 -3.14
CA THR A 134 -27.96 1.40 -4.50
C THR A 134 -26.74 1.92 -5.23
N VAL A 135 -25.95 1.00 -5.81
CA VAL A 135 -24.81 1.29 -6.69
C VAL A 135 -25.01 0.56 -8.01
N ASN A 136 -24.99 1.31 -9.11
CA ASN A 136 -25.11 0.75 -10.45
C ASN A 136 -23.73 0.72 -11.11
N VAL A 137 -23.25 -0.47 -11.43
CA VAL A 137 -22.00 -0.70 -12.13
C VAL A 137 -22.32 -1.18 -13.54
N ARG A 138 -21.69 -0.53 -14.52
CA ARG A 138 -21.95 -0.82 -15.94
C ARG A 138 -20.75 -1.53 -16.55
N ASN A 139 -21.07 -2.30 -17.59
CA ASN A 139 -20.06 -2.92 -18.45
C ASN A 139 -19.07 -3.83 -17.71
N ILE A 140 -19.56 -4.57 -16.70
CA ILE A 140 -18.76 -5.61 -16.05
C ILE A 140 -18.45 -6.69 -17.08
N ASP A 141 -17.22 -7.15 -17.15
CA ASP A 141 -16.80 -8.17 -18.10
C ASP A 141 -17.52 -9.51 -17.87
N ARG A 142 -17.44 -10.39 -18.85
CA ARG A 142 -17.92 -11.77 -18.66
C ARG A 142 -17.00 -12.52 -17.72
N GLY A 143 -17.55 -13.33 -16.86
CA GLY A 143 -16.78 -14.13 -15.90
C GLY A 143 -17.41 -14.10 -14.52
N THR A 144 -16.72 -14.72 -13.59
CA THR A 144 -17.10 -14.71 -12.19
C THR A 144 -16.36 -13.57 -11.47
N HIS A 145 -17.12 -12.79 -10.74
CA HIS A 145 -16.64 -11.62 -10.01
C HIS A 145 -16.95 -11.72 -8.52
N GLN A 146 -16.22 -11.00 -7.72
CA GLN A 146 -16.47 -10.86 -6.29
C GLN A 146 -16.85 -9.40 -5.99
N ALA A 147 -17.97 -9.21 -5.30
CA ALA A 147 -18.37 -7.91 -4.79
C ALA A 147 -18.31 -7.91 -3.26
N GLY A 148 -17.66 -6.91 -2.70
CA GLY A 148 -17.61 -6.65 -1.26
C GLY A 148 -18.37 -5.38 -0.92
N VAL A 149 -18.88 -5.29 0.30
CA VAL A 149 -19.51 -4.07 0.82
C VAL A 149 -18.85 -3.62 2.10
N SER A 150 -18.69 -2.31 2.25
CA SER A 150 -18.22 -1.68 3.48
C SER A 150 -19.01 -0.40 3.78
N ILE A 151 -18.95 0.05 5.03
CA ILE A 151 -19.38 1.39 5.42
C ILE A 151 -18.13 2.22 5.63
N VAL A 152 -18.10 3.38 5.00
CA VAL A 152 -17.00 4.36 5.11
C VAL A 152 -17.51 5.67 5.73
N ASP A 153 -16.63 6.39 6.42
CA ASP A 153 -16.92 7.72 6.91
C ASP A 153 -16.69 8.79 5.81
N SER A 154 -16.92 10.05 6.15
CA SER A 154 -16.71 11.18 5.24
C SER A 154 -15.25 11.36 4.78
N SER A 155 -14.30 10.76 5.48
CA SER A 155 -12.86 10.78 5.14
C SER A 155 -12.44 9.57 4.31
N GLY A 156 -13.37 8.65 3.99
CA GLY A 156 -13.09 7.41 3.28
C GLY A 156 -12.51 6.29 4.16
N VAL A 157 -12.53 6.47 5.48
CA VAL A 157 -12.06 5.43 6.41
C VAL A 157 -13.14 4.36 6.55
N THR A 158 -12.75 3.10 6.37
CA THR A 158 -13.65 1.96 6.55
C THR A 158 -14.03 1.79 8.02
N ILE A 159 -15.31 1.96 8.32
CA ILE A 159 -15.90 1.83 9.66
C ILE A 159 -16.36 0.39 9.91
N LYS A 160 -16.96 -0.25 8.91
CA LYS A 160 -17.47 -1.62 8.99
C LYS A 160 -17.29 -2.32 7.66
N THR A 161 -16.78 -3.54 7.70
CA THR A 161 -16.78 -4.45 6.55
C THR A 161 -17.98 -5.39 6.68
N GLY A 162 -18.72 -5.57 5.59
CA GLY A 162 -19.85 -6.47 5.49
C GLY A 162 -19.52 -7.71 4.68
N ASP A 163 -20.55 -8.25 4.04
CA ASP A 163 -20.47 -9.47 3.26
C ASP A 163 -19.69 -9.30 1.96
N THR A 164 -19.17 -10.41 1.50
CA THR A 164 -18.66 -10.57 0.13
C THR A 164 -19.50 -11.62 -0.57
N ILE A 165 -19.92 -11.32 -1.78
CA ILE A 165 -20.69 -12.23 -2.64
C ILE A 165 -19.94 -12.50 -3.93
N SER A 166 -20.18 -13.66 -4.51
CA SER A 166 -19.72 -14.02 -5.86
C SER A 166 -20.91 -13.99 -6.83
N PHE A 167 -20.68 -13.52 -8.05
CA PHE A 167 -21.70 -13.57 -9.12
C PHE A 167 -21.04 -13.78 -10.47
N THR A 168 -21.81 -14.24 -11.45
CA THR A 168 -21.27 -14.54 -12.79
C THR A 168 -22.02 -13.79 -13.87
N ILE A 169 -21.30 -13.16 -14.78
CA ILE A 169 -21.82 -12.48 -15.95
C ILE A 169 -21.63 -13.38 -17.18
N HIS A 170 -22.73 -13.78 -17.79
CA HIS A 170 -22.78 -14.49 -19.06
C HIS A 170 -23.12 -13.50 -20.18
N ARG A 171 -22.12 -13.14 -20.99
CA ARG A 171 -22.35 -12.37 -22.21
C ARG A 171 -22.35 -13.33 -23.40
N PRO A 172 -23.35 -13.29 -24.29
CA PRO A 172 -23.31 -14.06 -25.53
C PRO A 172 -22.08 -13.61 -26.34
N SER A 173 -21.26 -14.56 -26.77
CA SER A 173 -20.22 -14.25 -27.77
C SER A 173 -20.91 -14.10 -29.11
N VAL A 174 -20.76 -12.94 -29.74
CA VAL A 174 -21.09 -12.77 -31.15
C VAL A 174 -20.06 -13.55 -31.94
N GLN A 175 -20.40 -14.74 -32.40
CA GLN A 175 -19.60 -15.42 -33.44
C GLN A 175 -19.86 -14.69 -34.74
N ASN A 176 -18.82 -14.03 -35.27
CA ASN A 176 -18.78 -13.60 -36.67
C ASN A 176 -18.47 -14.80 -37.55
#